data_83218e10eaa9b9d2d3ed704250aac182
#
_entry.id   83218e10eaa9b9d2d3ed704250aac182
#
_cell.length_a   1.000
_cell.length_b   1.000
_cell.length_c   1.000
_cell.angle_alpha   90.00
_cell.angle_beta   90.00
_cell.angle_gamma   90.00
#
_symmetry.space_group_name_H-M   'P 1'
#
loop_
_entity.id
_entity.type
_entity.pdbx_description
1 polymer ?
#
loop_
_entity_poly.entity_id
_entity_poly.type
_entity_poly.pdbx_seq_one_letter_code
_entity_poly.pdbx_strand_id
1 'polypeptide(L)'
;LLVENLYQELDVWYTLLRLREEGMEVETIGTGTQGDYLGRHNFAVRVEKLASSVDASKFDGVVVPGGFAPAYLRRYPAVVNLVRECYQQGKLVAALHHGPWVLISAGVVRGKRVTGAVSVRDDVENAGGEFVDLPVVVDGNVITARSSQELPAFMQEVLGFLWRQKPRLNEAFPDGLLYDALGNLVALSDFIRRTPAVILFVDSVFSPLFGEFLPQYQELSKSIRERGGLFLVVSGDPFPALRGFLTQVKTDCQVFGDPLLRLGRSFGVLDGMGLLEWNVFIIDRNGAIRYAERCPDGELKDLPGFERQLEILLQRGE
;
A
#
# COMPACT_ATOMS: atom_id res chain seq x y z
N LEU A 1 6.98 8.88 10.30
CA LEU A 1 8.30 9.35 9.87
C LEU A 1 9.10 9.83 11.10
N LEU A 2 10.26 9.22 11.37
CA LEU A 2 11.13 9.64 12.47
C LEU A 2 11.85 10.94 12.13
N VAL A 3 11.99 11.81 13.12
CA VAL A 3 12.67 13.11 12.97
C VAL A 3 13.54 13.42 14.20
N GLU A 4 14.71 14.02 13.94
CA GLU A 4 15.65 14.52 14.97
C GLU A 4 16.57 15.57 14.31
N ASN A 5 17.29 16.37 15.08
CA ASN A 5 18.20 17.39 14.55
C ASN A 5 19.20 16.84 13.53
N LEU A 6 19.58 17.67 12.60
CA LEU A 6 20.50 17.38 11.50
C LEU A 6 20.01 16.27 10.56
N TYR A 7 18.70 16.14 10.42
CA TYR A 7 18.13 15.29 9.38
C TYR A 7 18.46 15.82 7.97
N GLN A 8 18.44 14.95 6.97
CA GLN A 8 18.52 15.38 5.57
C GLN A 8 17.15 15.87 5.12
N GLU A 9 17.08 17.12 4.68
CA GLU A 9 15.83 17.80 4.35
C GLU A 9 14.99 17.06 3.30
N LEU A 10 15.63 16.64 2.21
CA LEU A 10 14.93 15.92 1.14
C LEU A 10 14.35 14.59 1.64
N ASP A 11 15.09 13.87 2.49
CA ASP A 11 14.63 12.58 3.01
C ASP A 11 13.37 12.71 3.85
N VAL A 12 13.23 13.80 4.59
CA VAL A 12 12.05 14.08 5.42
C VAL A 12 10.93 14.69 4.59
N TRP A 13 11.20 15.79 3.90
CA TRP A 13 10.13 16.57 3.25
C TRP A 13 9.57 15.90 2.01
N TYR A 14 10.42 15.31 1.16
CA TYR A 14 9.93 14.57 0.00
C TYR A 14 9.10 13.35 0.44
N THR A 15 9.59 12.58 1.40
CA THR A 15 8.87 11.42 1.95
C THR A 15 7.52 11.83 2.56
N LEU A 16 7.51 12.88 3.39
CA LEU A 16 6.32 13.39 4.04
C LEU A 16 5.25 13.82 3.03
N LEU A 17 5.66 14.66 2.07
CA LEU A 17 4.75 15.21 1.08
C LEU A 17 4.27 14.13 0.11
N ARG A 18 5.17 13.23 -0.31
CA ARG A 18 4.84 12.15 -1.25
C ARG A 18 3.86 11.15 -0.67
N LEU A 19 4.00 10.79 0.61
CA LEU A 19 3.04 9.92 1.30
C LEU A 19 1.69 10.62 1.48
N ARG A 20 1.69 11.92 1.87
CA ARG A 20 0.46 12.70 2.03
C ARG A 20 -0.26 12.93 0.69
N GLU A 21 0.48 13.12 -0.40
CA GLU A 21 -0.09 13.21 -1.76
C GLU A 21 -0.86 11.94 -2.14
N GLU A 22 -0.41 10.77 -1.68
CA GLU A 22 -1.08 9.49 -1.87
C GLU A 22 -2.23 9.23 -0.86
N GLY A 23 -2.60 10.24 -0.08
CA GLY A 23 -3.70 10.16 0.89
C GLY A 23 -3.36 9.45 2.19
N MET A 24 -2.09 9.16 2.46
CA MET A 24 -1.68 8.50 3.70
C MET A 24 -1.58 9.50 4.86
N GLU A 25 -2.02 9.08 6.04
CA GLU A 25 -1.76 9.82 7.28
C GLU A 25 -0.30 9.63 7.68
N VAL A 26 0.44 10.71 7.80
CA VAL A 26 1.86 10.69 8.15
C VAL A 26 2.09 11.55 9.38
N GLU A 27 2.56 10.92 10.44
CA GLU A 27 2.97 11.58 11.68
C GLU A 27 4.49 11.71 11.75
N THR A 28 4.95 12.88 12.14
CA THR A 28 6.37 13.12 12.45
C THR A 28 6.63 12.81 13.92
N ILE A 29 7.50 11.84 14.16
CA ILE A 29 7.77 11.27 15.49
C ILE A 29 9.18 11.62 15.92
N GLY A 30 9.30 12.35 17.02
CA GLY A 30 10.57 12.79 17.59
C GLY A 30 10.94 12.09 18.89
N THR A 31 12.15 12.38 19.38
CA THR A 31 12.70 11.84 20.62
C THR A 31 12.18 12.53 21.88
N GLY A 32 11.61 13.72 21.75
CA GLY A 32 11.11 14.54 22.87
C GLY A 32 12.11 15.55 23.41
N THR A 33 13.25 15.73 22.74
CA THR A 33 14.24 16.74 23.16
C THR A 33 13.82 18.15 22.76
N GLN A 34 13.01 18.29 21.70
CA GLN A 34 12.51 19.57 21.18
C GLN A 34 11.14 19.38 20.55
N GLY A 35 10.38 20.49 20.37
CA GLY A 35 9.11 20.50 19.65
C GLY A 35 9.28 20.55 18.13
N ASP A 36 10.35 21.20 17.67
CA ASP A 36 10.75 21.30 16.27
C ASP A 36 12.22 20.91 16.14
N TYR A 37 12.54 20.12 15.11
CA TYR A 37 13.91 19.76 14.77
C TYR A 37 14.38 20.47 13.52
N LEU A 38 15.66 20.80 13.50
CA LEU A 38 16.29 21.48 12.36
C LEU A 38 17.06 20.47 11.51
N GLY A 39 16.84 20.52 10.20
CA GLY A 39 17.65 19.81 9.24
C GLY A 39 19.08 20.37 9.13
N ARG A 40 19.88 19.75 8.29
CA ARG A 40 21.29 20.16 8.07
C ARG A 40 21.44 21.59 7.53
N HIS A 41 20.41 22.10 6.85
CA HIS A 41 20.35 23.45 6.27
C HIS A 41 19.35 24.34 7.00
N ASN A 42 19.06 24.02 8.27
CA ASN A 42 18.16 24.76 9.15
C ASN A 42 16.69 24.82 8.70
N PHE A 43 16.25 23.91 7.88
CA PHE A 43 14.83 23.77 7.59
C PHE A 43 14.14 23.01 8.71
N ALA A 44 13.14 23.62 9.33
CA ALA A 44 12.50 23.07 10.52
C ALA A 44 11.41 22.04 10.16
N VAL A 45 11.31 20.98 10.95
CA VAL A 45 10.18 20.05 10.94
C VAL A 45 9.57 19.95 12.32
N ARG A 46 8.24 20.07 12.39
CA ARG A 46 7.52 19.98 13.65
C ARG A 46 7.36 18.54 14.09
N VAL A 47 7.47 18.29 15.38
CA VAL A 47 7.18 16.99 16.00
C VAL A 47 5.69 16.93 16.34
N GLU A 48 4.98 15.95 15.76
CA GLU A 48 3.56 15.73 16.05
C GLU A 48 3.36 14.76 17.20
N LYS A 49 4.26 13.78 17.35
CA LYS A 49 4.21 12.78 18.42
C LYS A 49 5.60 12.44 18.95
N LEU A 50 5.63 11.94 20.18
CA LEU A 50 6.85 11.43 20.80
C LEU A 50 6.95 9.92 20.63
N ALA A 51 8.14 9.40 20.35
CA ALA A 51 8.37 7.97 20.24
C ALA A 51 7.98 7.18 21.50
N SER A 52 8.05 7.81 22.67
CA SER A 52 7.63 7.21 23.95
C SER A 52 6.11 7.16 24.15
N SER A 53 5.33 7.85 23.34
CA SER A 53 3.87 7.96 23.48
C SER A 53 3.10 7.27 22.38
N VAL A 54 3.77 6.59 21.44
CA VAL A 54 3.14 5.93 20.31
C VAL A 54 3.24 4.41 20.44
N ASP A 55 2.27 3.73 19.85
CA ASP A 55 2.17 2.27 19.76
C ASP A 55 2.39 1.85 18.30
N ALA A 56 3.35 0.97 18.05
CA ALA A 56 3.66 0.44 16.73
C ALA A 56 2.43 -0.19 16.04
N SER A 57 1.48 -0.74 16.81
CA SER A 57 0.26 -1.35 16.26
C SER A 57 -0.61 -0.37 15.48
N LYS A 58 -0.49 0.93 15.73
CA LYS A 58 -1.27 2.00 15.09
C LYS A 58 -0.70 2.48 13.76
N PHE A 59 0.44 2.00 13.35
CA PHE A 59 1.11 2.41 12.11
C PHE A 59 1.24 1.24 11.15
N ASP A 60 1.24 1.53 9.85
CA ASP A 60 1.54 0.57 8.79
C ASP A 60 3.02 0.49 8.48
N GLY A 61 3.81 1.42 8.98
CA GLY A 61 5.25 1.42 8.84
C GLY A 61 5.95 2.58 9.52
N VAL A 62 7.28 2.50 9.51
CA VAL A 62 8.18 3.54 10.00
C VAL A 62 9.25 3.85 8.95
N VAL A 63 9.51 5.14 8.75
CA VAL A 63 10.58 5.61 7.85
C VAL A 63 11.63 6.35 8.67
N VAL A 64 12.89 5.97 8.48
CA VAL A 64 14.08 6.56 9.13
C VAL A 64 14.83 7.39 8.09
N PRO A 65 14.86 8.73 8.20
CA PRO A 65 15.59 9.59 7.28
C PRO A 65 17.10 9.46 7.46
N GLY A 66 17.82 10.03 6.52
CA GLY A 66 19.27 10.15 6.60
C GLY A 66 19.75 11.44 7.32
N GLY A 67 20.93 11.89 6.91
CA GLY A 67 21.66 12.96 7.58
C GLY A 67 22.38 12.44 8.81
N PHE A 68 22.52 13.28 9.86
CA PHE A 68 23.06 12.88 11.16
C PHE A 68 21.98 12.48 12.17
N ALA A 69 20.71 12.74 11.88
CA ALA A 69 19.58 12.39 12.74
C ALA A 69 19.60 10.92 13.20
N PRO A 70 19.93 9.91 12.38
CA PRO A 70 20.00 8.51 12.79
C PRO A 70 20.97 8.26 13.95
N ALA A 71 22.09 8.97 14.01
CA ALA A 71 23.05 8.86 15.11
C ALA A 71 22.48 9.34 16.45
N TYR A 72 21.55 10.28 16.41
CA TYR A 72 20.83 10.74 17.61
C TYR A 72 19.64 9.83 17.90
N LEU A 73 18.81 9.51 16.92
CA LEU A 73 17.63 8.66 17.05
C LEU A 73 17.93 7.30 17.70
N ARG A 74 19.02 6.64 17.29
CA ARG A 74 19.42 5.33 17.82
C ARG A 74 19.76 5.30 19.29
N ARG A 75 19.97 6.47 19.91
CA ARG A 75 20.31 6.61 21.35
C ARG A 75 19.06 6.48 22.24
N TYR A 76 17.87 6.59 21.66
CA TYR A 76 16.63 6.59 22.42
C TYR A 76 15.95 5.22 22.33
N PRO A 77 15.81 4.51 23.48
CA PRO A 77 15.19 3.18 23.50
C PRO A 77 13.78 3.15 22.91
N ALA A 78 12.98 4.21 23.11
CA ALA A 78 11.63 4.30 22.56
C ALA A 78 11.62 4.27 21.02
N VAL A 79 12.56 4.98 20.37
CA VAL A 79 12.73 4.97 18.92
C VAL A 79 13.14 3.57 18.42
N VAL A 80 14.15 3.00 19.07
CA VAL A 80 14.69 1.67 18.73
C VAL A 80 13.61 0.60 18.87
N ASN A 81 12.82 0.66 19.94
CA ASN A 81 11.71 -0.27 20.17
C ASN A 81 10.59 -0.11 19.13
N LEU A 82 10.19 1.12 18.81
CA LEU A 82 9.19 1.38 17.77
C LEU A 82 9.60 0.73 16.43
N VAL A 83 10.85 0.91 16.01
CA VAL A 83 11.35 0.30 14.76
C VAL A 83 11.36 -1.23 14.86
N ARG A 84 11.81 -1.78 16.00
CA ARG A 84 11.81 -3.23 16.23
C ARG A 84 10.42 -3.83 16.19
N GLU A 85 9.46 -3.19 16.84
CA GLU A 85 8.07 -3.65 16.89
C GLU A 85 7.40 -3.58 15.52
N CYS A 86 7.60 -2.51 14.75
CA CYS A 86 7.15 -2.43 13.37
C CYS A 86 7.70 -3.60 12.54
N TYR A 87 9.00 -3.89 12.66
CA TYR A 87 9.61 -5.01 11.97
C TYR A 87 9.00 -6.36 12.36
N GLN A 88 8.85 -6.61 13.67
CA GLN A 88 8.30 -7.88 14.19
C GLN A 88 6.83 -8.10 13.81
N GLN A 89 6.08 -7.02 13.63
CA GLN A 89 4.68 -7.06 13.19
C GLN A 89 4.54 -7.16 11.66
N GLY A 90 5.65 -7.31 10.91
CA GLY A 90 5.63 -7.41 9.45
C GLY A 90 5.31 -6.09 8.74
N LYS A 91 5.31 -4.97 9.46
CA LYS A 91 5.05 -3.63 8.93
C LYS A 91 6.27 -3.07 8.21
N LEU A 92 6.06 -2.07 7.37
CA LEU A 92 7.16 -1.41 6.68
C LEU A 92 8.20 -0.87 7.66
N VAL A 93 9.47 -1.18 7.40
CA VAL A 93 10.64 -0.52 8.00
C VAL A 93 11.51 0.01 6.87
N ALA A 94 11.48 1.31 6.66
CA ALA A 94 12.20 1.95 5.58
C ALA A 94 13.30 2.87 6.11
N ALA A 95 14.47 2.91 5.44
CA ALA A 95 15.59 3.74 5.88
C ALA A 95 16.42 4.26 4.70
N LEU A 96 16.86 5.51 4.82
CA LEU A 96 17.67 6.19 3.81
C LEU A 96 19.04 6.54 4.37
N HIS A 97 20.05 6.51 3.47
CA HIS A 97 21.38 7.09 3.71
C HIS A 97 22.05 6.51 4.97
N HIS A 98 22.08 7.23 6.11
CA HIS A 98 22.57 6.73 7.41
C HIS A 98 21.48 6.10 8.29
N GLY A 99 20.23 6.08 7.81
CA GLY A 99 19.10 5.48 8.52
C GLY A 99 19.32 4.03 9.00
N PRO A 100 20.06 3.18 8.26
CA PRO A 100 20.39 1.83 8.71
C PRO A 100 21.03 1.75 10.10
N TRP A 101 21.65 2.79 10.62
CA TRP A 101 22.14 2.78 12.00
C TRP A 101 21.05 2.57 13.04
N VAL A 102 19.85 3.09 12.82
CA VAL A 102 18.70 2.84 13.70
C VAL A 102 18.24 1.40 13.58
N LEU A 103 18.19 0.86 12.33
CA LEU A 103 17.82 -0.51 12.04
C LEU A 103 18.78 -1.51 12.71
N ILE A 104 20.09 -1.21 12.70
CA ILE A 104 21.13 -1.98 13.40
C ILE A 104 20.82 -2.02 14.91
N SER A 105 20.56 -0.86 15.51
CA SER A 105 20.24 -0.77 16.95
C SER A 105 18.93 -1.49 17.30
N ALA A 106 17.99 -1.55 16.37
CA ALA A 106 16.73 -2.30 16.51
C ALA A 106 16.89 -3.82 16.27
N GLY A 107 18.06 -4.28 15.79
CA GLY A 107 18.31 -5.70 15.46
C GLY A 107 17.65 -6.15 14.17
N VAL A 108 17.24 -5.23 13.29
CA VAL A 108 16.49 -5.51 12.06
C VAL A 108 17.39 -6.02 10.94
N VAL A 109 18.66 -5.60 10.88
CA VAL A 109 19.56 -5.88 9.74
C VAL A 109 20.11 -7.32 9.72
N ARG A 110 20.05 -8.05 10.82
CA ARG A 110 20.64 -9.39 10.89
C ARG A 110 20.00 -10.34 9.87
N GLY A 111 20.85 -10.89 9.00
CA GLY A 111 20.41 -11.79 7.92
C GLY A 111 19.63 -11.10 6.80
N LYS A 112 19.65 -9.77 6.74
CA LYS A 112 19.00 -8.96 5.72
C LYS A 112 19.99 -8.36 4.75
N ARG A 113 19.57 -8.23 3.50
CA ARG A 113 20.25 -7.40 2.50
C ARG A 113 19.81 -5.96 2.69
N VAL A 114 20.76 -5.06 2.86
CA VAL A 114 20.48 -3.64 3.06
C VAL A 114 21.48 -2.78 2.29
N THR A 115 21.06 -1.58 1.90
CA THR A 115 21.92 -0.53 1.36
C THR A 115 21.84 0.70 2.22
N GLY A 116 22.75 1.64 2.00
CA GLY A 116 22.81 2.92 2.71
C GLY A 116 24.03 3.71 2.26
N ALA A 117 24.37 4.79 2.95
CA ALA A 117 25.62 5.48 2.74
C ALA A 117 26.79 4.49 2.89
N VAL A 118 27.82 4.60 2.05
CA VAL A 118 28.98 3.69 2.11
C VAL A 118 29.63 3.64 3.51
N SER A 119 29.52 4.72 4.28
CA SER A 119 29.99 4.82 5.66
C SER A 119 29.28 3.92 6.66
N VAL A 120 28.13 3.32 6.33
CA VAL A 120 27.43 2.38 7.22
C VAL A 120 27.72 0.92 6.89
N ARG A 121 28.52 0.63 5.85
CA ARG A 121 28.82 -0.72 5.39
C ARG A 121 29.31 -1.62 6.53
N ASP A 122 30.43 -1.23 7.13
CA ASP A 122 31.08 -2.04 8.17
C ASP A 122 30.17 -2.27 9.38
N ASP A 123 29.34 -1.26 9.72
CA ASP A 123 28.35 -1.38 10.80
C ASP A 123 27.27 -2.41 10.47
N VAL A 124 26.78 -2.43 9.21
CA VAL A 124 25.79 -3.41 8.73
C VAL A 124 26.37 -4.82 8.78
N GLU A 125 27.57 -5.01 8.22
CA GLU A 125 28.26 -6.31 8.19
C GLU A 125 28.57 -6.82 9.59
N ASN A 126 29.08 -5.97 10.47
CA ASN A 126 29.33 -6.29 11.88
C ASN A 126 28.04 -6.64 12.66
N ALA A 127 26.90 -6.07 12.26
CA ALA A 127 25.59 -6.42 12.83
C ALA A 127 24.99 -7.71 12.26
N GLY A 128 25.67 -8.35 11.29
CA GLY A 128 25.25 -9.62 10.65
C GLY A 128 24.30 -9.41 9.48
N GLY A 129 24.27 -8.23 8.88
CA GLY A 129 23.58 -7.94 7.62
C GLY A 129 24.51 -8.12 6.41
N GLU A 130 23.94 -8.15 5.22
CA GLU A 130 24.64 -8.11 3.94
C GLU A 130 24.52 -6.70 3.34
N PHE A 131 25.65 -5.97 3.29
CA PHE A 131 25.64 -4.66 2.64
C PHE A 131 25.70 -4.82 1.11
N VAL A 132 24.72 -4.23 0.40
CA VAL A 132 24.63 -4.29 -1.05
C VAL A 132 24.66 -2.87 -1.60
N ASP A 133 25.65 -2.57 -2.45
CA ASP A 133 25.76 -1.24 -3.07
C ASP A 133 24.82 -1.11 -4.27
N LEU A 134 23.54 -1.01 -3.99
CA LEU A 134 22.47 -0.76 -4.95
C LEU A 134 21.71 0.52 -4.58
N PRO A 135 21.09 1.19 -5.55
CA PRO A 135 20.27 2.39 -5.28
C PRO A 135 19.21 2.17 -4.21
N VAL A 136 18.44 1.10 -4.35
CA VAL A 136 17.39 0.66 -3.41
C VAL A 136 17.47 -0.84 -3.22
N VAL A 137 17.28 -1.31 -2.02
CA VAL A 137 17.20 -2.75 -1.67
C VAL A 137 15.92 -3.01 -0.90
N VAL A 138 15.18 -4.00 -1.36
CA VAL A 138 13.97 -4.54 -0.70
C VAL A 138 14.27 -5.94 -0.22
N ASP A 139 14.08 -6.19 1.07
CA ASP A 139 14.19 -7.51 1.70
C ASP A 139 13.04 -7.74 2.68
N GLY A 140 11.97 -8.34 2.18
CA GLY A 140 10.73 -8.53 2.93
C GLY A 140 10.05 -7.19 3.23
N ASN A 141 9.88 -6.88 4.52
CA ASN A 141 9.30 -5.62 4.97
C ASN A 141 10.35 -4.53 5.25
N VAL A 142 11.61 -4.75 4.87
CA VAL A 142 12.71 -3.79 5.01
C VAL A 142 13.05 -3.20 3.66
N ILE A 143 12.98 -1.87 3.54
CA ILE A 143 13.33 -1.13 2.33
C ILE A 143 14.40 -0.11 2.68
N THR A 144 15.54 -0.16 1.99
CA THR A 144 16.64 0.75 2.23
C THR A 144 17.09 1.43 0.95
N ALA A 145 17.57 2.67 1.05
CA ALA A 145 18.11 3.42 -0.08
C ALA A 145 19.48 4.02 0.24
N ARG A 146 20.34 4.08 -0.78
CA ARG A 146 21.73 4.51 -0.64
C ARG A 146 21.87 5.97 -0.28
N SER A 147 21.06 6.84 -0.89
CA SER A 147 21.14 8.30 -0.71
C SER A 147 19.82 8.99 -1.06
N SER A 148 19.78 10.31 -0.85
CA SER A 148 18.63 11.14 -1.23
C SER A 148 18.38 11.20 -2.75
N GLN A 149 19.35 10.86 -3.58
CA GLN A 149 19.19 10.80 -5.03
C GLN A 149 18.26 9.66 -5.44
N GLU A 150 18.17 8.62 -4.62
CA GLU A 150 17.34 7.44 -4.83
C GLU A 150 15.89 7.62 -4.33
N LEU A 151 15.54 8.79 -3.79
CA LEU A 151 14.20 9.04 -3.23
C LEU A 151 13.06 8.66 -4.17
N PRO A 152 13.08 8.95 -5.49
CA PRO A 152 11.99 8.54 -6.36
C PRO A 152 11.80 7.01 -6.40
N ALA A 153 12.87 6.25 -6.60
CA ALA A 153 12.83 4.79 -6.62
C ALA A 153 12.49 4.21 -5.23
N PHE A 154 13.08 4.78 -4.17
CA PHE A 154 12.76 4.40 -2.79
C PHE A 154 11.28 4.57 -2.46
N MET A 155 10.68 5.71 -2.84
CA MET A 155 9.27 5.96 -2.59
C MET A 155 8.35 5.07 -3.43
N GLN A 156 8.76 4.65 -4.62
CA GLN A 156 8.02 3.65 -5.39
C GLN A 156 7.92 2.33 -4.63
N GLU A 157 9.04 1.85 -4.05
CA GLU A 157 9.04 0.61 -3.25
C GLU A 157 8.27 0.76 -1.93
N VAL A 158 8.43 1.89 -1.23
CA VAL A 158 7.69 2.20 0.00
C VAL A 158 6.19 2.22 -0.26
N LEU A 159 5.75 2.94 -1.28
CA LEU A 159 4.35 3.03 -1.67
C LEU A 159 3.84 1.65 -2.13
N GLY A 160 4.61 0.94 -2.97
CA GLY A 160 4.26 -0.40 -3.41
C GLY A 160 4.09 -1.38 -2.25
N PHE A 161 4.88 -1.26 -1.18
CA PHE A 161 4.70 -2.06 0.04
C PHE A 161 3.43 -1.67 0.79
N LEU A 162 3.21 -0.37 1.02
CA LEU A 162 2.06 0.13 1.76
C LEU A 162 0.75 -0.15 1.03
N TRP A 163 0.71 -0.04 -0.29
CA TRP A 163 -0.46 -0.37 -1.09
C TRP A 163 -0.78 -1.87 -1.14
N ARG A 164 0.24 -2.75 -0.99
CA ARG A 164 0.04 -4.19 -0.88
C ARG A 164 -0.55 -4.63 0.47
N GLN A 165 -0.64 -3.74 1.43
CA GLN A 165 -1.38 -3.99 2.66
C GLN A 165 -2.88 -3.93 2.34
N LYS A 166 -3.47 -5.10 2.04
CA LYS A 166 -4.89 -5.23 1.72
C LYS A 166 -5.76 -4.64 2.82
N PRO A 167 -6.91 -4.02 2.46
CA PRO A 167 -7.93 -3.70 3.43
C PRO A 167 -8.22 -4.94 4.27
N ARG A 168 -8.28 -4.78 5.58
CA ARG A 168 -8.47 -5.90 6.49
C ARG A 168 -9.90 -6.43 6.38
N LEU A 169 -10.05 -7.74 6.50
CA LEU A 169 -11.38 -8.34 6.61
C LEU A 169 -12.15 -7.70 7.76
N ASN A 170 -13.43 -7.42 7.53
CA ASN A 170 -14.36 -6.74 8.41
C ASN A 170 -14.16 -5.22 8.58
N GLU A 171 -13.21 -4.60 7.89
CA GLU A 171 -13.11 -3.15 7.76
C GLU A 171 -14.02 -2.62 6.65
N ALA A 172 -14.34 -1.34 6.73
CA ALA A 172 -15.08 -0.66 5.68
C ALA A 172 -14.25 -0.63 4.38
N PHE A 173 -14.91 -0.81 3.23
CA PHE A 173 -14.23 -0.70 1.95
C PHE A 173 -13.77 0.75 1.72
N PRO A 174 -12.60 0.95 1.10
CA PRO A 174 -12.18 2.27 0.66
C PRO A 174 -13.12 2.79 -0.44
N ASP A 175 -13.67 4.00 -0.25
CA ASP A 175 -14.47 4.64 -1.29
C ASP A 175 -13.59 5.45 -2.25
N GLY A 176 -14.04 5.63 -3.48
CA GLY A 176 -13.33 6.39 -4.49
C GLY A 176 -14.13 6.61 -5.75
N LEU A 177 -13.62 7.51 -6.59
CA LEU A 177 -14.26 7.87 -7.86
C LEU A 177 -13.71 7.02 -9.00
N LEU A 178 -14.62 6.48 -9.79
CA LEU A 178 -14.38 5.69 -10.99
C LEU A 178 -14.98 6.37 -12.22
N TYR A 179 -14.49 6.05 -13.40
CA TYR A 179 -15.14 6.44 -14.66
C TYR A 179 -16.05 5.32 -15.15
N ASP A 180 -17.30 5.64 -15.49
CA ASP A 180 -18.14 4.76 -16.30
C ASP A 180 -17.72 4.80 -17.79
N ALA A 181 -18.31 3.96 -18.61
CA ALA A 181 -18.02 3.94 -20.05
C ALA A 181 -18.49 5.18 -20.82
N LEU A 182 -19.31 6.02 -20.22
CA LEU A 182 -19.75 7.30 -20.78
C LEU A 182 -18.83 8.44 -20.40
N GLY A 183 -17.89 8.20 -19.47
CA GLY A 183 -16.96 9.20 -18.97
C GLY A 183 -17.46 9.98 -17.76
N ASN A 184 -18.57 9.53 -17.14
CA ASN A 184 -19.03 10.13 -15.90
C ASN A 184 -18.19 9.64 -14.73
N LEU A 185 -17.90 10.55 -13.79
CA LEU A 185 -17.31 10.18 -12.50
C LEU A 185 -18.42 9.70 -11.56
N VAL A 186 -18.26 8.51 -11.02
CA VAL A 186 -19.21 7.85 -10.12
C VAL A 186 -18.46 7.36 -8.88
N ALA A 187 -19.06 7.52 -7.70
CA ALA A 187 -18.47 6.98 -6.48
C ALA A 187 -18.78 5.49 -6.36
N LEU A 188 -17.80 4.69 -5.93
CA LEU A 188 -18.02 3.26 -5.69
C LEU A 188 -19.15 3.03 -4.68
N SER A 189 -19.23 3.87 -3.64
CA SER A 189 -20.30 3.85 -2.64
C SER A 189 -21.71 4.04 -3.22
N ASP A 190 -21.87 4.71 -4.35
CA ASP A 190 -23.18 4.90 -4.98
C ASP A 190 -23.77 3.60 -5.49
N PHE A 191 -22.93 2.63 -5.85
CA PHE A 191 -23.35 1.31 -6.29
C PHE A 191 -23.53 0.34 -5.12
N ILE A 192 -22.64 0.38 -4.12
CA ILE A 192 -22.59 -0.63 -3.05
C ILE A 192 -23.56 -0.32 -1.89
N ARG A 193 -24.18 0.87 -1.86
CA ARG A 193 -25.13 1.24 -0.79
C ARG A 193 -26.26 0.23 -0.65
N ARG A 194 -26.19 -0.57 0.45
CA ARG A 194 -27.20 -1.57 0.83
C ARG A 194 -27.30 -2.79 -0.07
N THR A 195 -26.37 -2.96 -1.01
CA THR A 195 -26.33 -4.11 -1.91
C THR A 195 -24.98 -4.80 -1.76
N PRO A 196 -24.94 -6.11 -1.47
CA PRO A 196 -23.67 -6.81 -1.44
C PRO A 196 -23.04 -6.82 -2.82
N ALA A 197 -21.72 -6.66 -2.89
CA ALA A 197 -21.00 -6.53 -4.15
C ALA A 197 -19.77 -7.43 -4.20
N VAL A 198 -19.51 -7.98 -5.37
CA VAL A 198 -18.23 -8.55 -5.76
C VAL A 198 -17.52 -7.53 -6.63
N ILE A 199 -16.29 -7.17 -6.28
CA ILE A 199 -15.44 -6.28 -7.06
C ILE A 199 -14.23 -7.07 -7.55
N LEU A 200 -14.05 -7.11 -8.87
CA LEU A 200 -12.89 -7.68 -9.53
C LEU A 200 -12.02 -6.54 -10.07
N PHE A 201 -10.80 -6.42 -9.57
CA PHE A 201 -9.78 -5.55 -10.15
C PHE A 201 -9.01 -6.30 -11.23
N VAL A 202 -8.78 -5.65 -12.37
CA VAL A 202 -8.00 -6.19 -13.49
C VAL A 202 -7.06 -5.12 -14.04
N ASP A 203 -5.94 -5.53 -14.60
CA ASP A 203 -4.98 -4.64 -15.26
C ASP A 203 -5.61 -3.90 -16.44
N SER A 204 -6.23 -4.66 -17.35
CA SER A 204 -6.92 -4.14 -18.53
C SER A 204 -8.02 -5.09 -18.99
N VAL A 205 -9.15 -4.54 -19.47
CA VAL A 205 -10.21 -5.33 -20.13
C VAL A 205 -9.77 -5.88 -21.49
N PHE A 206 -8.67 -5.39 -22.04
CA PHE A 206 -8.07 -5.87 -23.28
C PHE A 206 -6.97 -6.92 -23.05
N SER A 207 -6.67 -7.26 -21.80
CA SER A 207 -5.68 -8.30 -21.54
C SER A 207 -6.19 -9.65 -22.07
N PRO A 208 -5.31 -10.48 -22.65
CA PRO A 208 -5.68 -11.83 -23.09
C PRO A 208 -6.31 -12.65 -21.97
N LEU A 209 -5.80 -12.49 -20.75
CA LEU A 209 -6.28 -13.15 -19.54
C LEU A 209 -7.76 -12.78 -19.26
N PHE A 210 -8.11 -11.48 -19.32
CA PHE A 210 -9.49 -11.06 -19.13
C PHE A 210 -10.43 -11.65 -20.20
N GLY A 211 -9.98 -11.71 -21.46
CA GLY A 211 -10.75 -12.33 -22.54
C GLY A 211 -11.01 -13.83 -22.32
N GLU A 212 -10.03 -14.55 -21.77
CA GLU A 212 -10.15 -15.99 -21.46
C GLU A 212 -11.18 -16.25 -20.35
N PHE A 213 -11.15 -15.47 -19.27
CA PHE A 213 -12.05 -15.65 -18.12
C PHE A 213 -13.40 -14.92 -18.26
N LEU A 214 -13.57 -14.06 -19.23
CA LEU A 214 -14.80 -13.26 -19.40
C LEU A 214 -16.10 -14.08 -19.42
N PRO A 215 -16.18 -15.25 -20.09
CA PRO A 215 -17.41 -16.07 -20.04
C PRO A 215 -17.78 -16.51 -18.63
N GLN A 216 -16.80 -16.90 -17.82
CA GLN A 216 -17.03 -17.30 -16.43
C GLN A 216 -17.50 -16.11 -15.58
N TYR A 217 -16.90 -14.92 -15.76
CA TYR A 217 -17.32 -13.72 -15.07
C TYR A 217 -18.73 -13.24 -15.48
N GLN A 218 -19.14 -13.48 -16.72
CA GLN A 218 -20.51 -13.20 -17.16
C GLN A 218 -21.52 -14.10 -16.45
N GLU A 219 -21.23 -15.41 -16.33
CA GLU A 219 -22.09 -16.35 -15.60
C GLU A 219 -22.15 -15.98 -14.11
N LEU A 220 -21.01 -15.67 -13.52
CA LEU A 220 -20.91 -15.23 -12.12
C LEU A 220 -21.70 -13.92 -11.90
N SER A 221 -21.53 -12.93 -12.77
CA SER A 221 -22.27 -11.66 -12.73
C SER A 221 -23.78 -11.89 -12.77
N LYS A 222 -24.24 -12.76 -13.67
CA LYS A 222 -25.66 -13.12 -13.79
C LYS A 222 -26.17 -13.78 -12.51
N SER A 223 -25.47 -14.78 -12.00
CA SER A 223 -25.84 -15.50 -10.77
C SER A 223 -25.93 -14.57 -9.55
N ILE A 224 -24.96 -13.65 -9.40
CA ILE A 224 -24.93 -12.68 -8.31
C ILE A 224 -26.12 -11.72 -8.41
N ARG A 225 -26.41 -11.20 -9.60
CA ARG A 225 -27.51 -10.27 -9.85
C ARG A 225 -28.89 -10.90 -9.61
N GLU A 226 -29.09 -12.14 -10.03
CA GLU A 226 -30.34 -12.89 -9.78
C GLU A 226 -30.62 -13.08 -8.28
N ARG A 227 -29.57 -13.05 -7.46
CA ARG A 227 -29.66 -13.12 -5.99
C ARG A 227 -29.65 -11.74 -5.32
N GLY A 228 -29.76 -10.64 -6.08
CA GLY A 228 -29.83 -9.28 -5.56
C GLY A 228 -28.48 -8.68 -5.12
N GLY A 229 -27.37 -9.19 -5.66
CA GLY A 229 -26.02 -8.63 -5.51
C GLY A 229 -25.54 -7.87 -6.74
N LEU A 230 -24.34 -7.29 -6.66
CA LEU A 230 -23.66 -6.60 -7.75
C LEU A 230 -22.34 -7.31 -8.07
N PHE A 231 -21.98 -7.32 -9.36
CA PHE A 231 -20.65 -7.71 -9.82
C PHE A 231 -20.05 -6.56 -10.63
N LEU A 232 -18.96 -6.00 -10.10
CA LEU A 232 -18.28 -4.84 -10.66
C LEU A 232 -16.87 -5.23 -11.11
N VAL A 233 -16.48 -4.81 -12.30
CA VAL A 233 -15.11 -4.93 -12.80
C VAL A 233 -14.46 -3.54 -12.78
N VAL A 234 -13.32 -3.41 -12.14
CA VAL A 234 -12.53 -2.18 -12.10
C VAL A 234 -11.22 -2.41 -12.85
N SER A 235 -11.03 -1.65 -13.91
CA SER A 235 -9.88 -1.75 -14.82
C SER A 235 -9.01 -0.49 -14.76
N GLY A 236 -7.72 -0.63 -15.03
CA GLY A 236 -6.81 0.51 -15.23
C GLY A 236 -7.07 1.30 -16.53
N ASP A 237 -7.99 0.85 -17.36
CA ASP A 237 -8.26 1.48 -18.65
C ASP A 237 -9.00 2.83 -18.51
N PRO A 238 -8.69 3.82 -19.35
CA PRO A 238 -9.46 5.06 -19.43
C PRO A 238 -10.83 4.83 -20.09
N PHE A 239 -11.83 5.68 -19.78
CA PHE A 239 -13.21 5.52 -20.25
C PHE A 239 -13.38 5.37 -21.78
N PRO A 240 -12.58 6.02 -22.66
CA PRO A 240 -12.71 5.78 -24.10
C PRO A 240 -12.38 4.36 -24.51
N ALA A 241 -11.42 3.73 -23.83
CA ALA A 241 -11.06 2.33 -24.06
C ALA A 241 -12.19 1.40 -23.57
N LEU A 242 -12.76 1.65 -22.38
CA LEU A 242 -13.91 0.88 -21.87
C LEU A 242 -15.12 0.96 -22.82
N ARG A 243 -15.39 2.15 -23.33
CA ARG A 243 -16.45 2.34 -24.34
C ARG A 243 -16.19 1.52 -25.60
N GLY A 244 -14.95 1.52 -26.09
CA GLY A 244 -14.51 0.71 -27.22
C GLY A 244 -14.72 -0.79 -26.95
N PHE A 245 -14.33 -1.27 -25.78
CA PHE A 245 -14.52 -2.64 -25.35
C PHE A 245 -16.01 -3.03 -25.34
N LEU A 246 -16.87 -2.26 -24.66
CA LEU A 246 -18.31 -2.55 -24.56
C LEU A 246 -19.06 -2.43 -25.89
N THR A 247 -18.48 -1.76 -26.89
CA THR A 247 -19.03 -1.73 -28.25
C THR A 247 -18.74 -3.04 -29.00
N GLN A 248 -17.60 -3.65 -28.73
CA GLN A 248 -17.15 -4.90 -29.40
C GLN A 248 -17.61 -6.15 -28.67
N VAL A 249 -17.68 -6.08 -27.34
CA VAL A 249 -17.99 -7.22 -26.48
C VAL A 249 -19.33 -7.01 -25.78
N LYS A 250 -20.29 -7.88 -26.09
CA LYS A 250 -21.56 -7.91 -25.36
C LYS A 250 -21.32 -8.55 -24.00
N THR A 251 -21.38 -7.75 -22.95
CA THR A 251 -21.25 -8.23 -21.57
C THR A 251 -22.28 -7.56 -20.67
N ASP A 252 -22.77 -8.32 -19.70
CA ASP A 252 -23.62 -7.84 -18.62
C ASP A 252 -22.83 -7.38 -17.38
N CYS A 253 -21.51 -7.55 -17.41
CA CYS A 253 -20.65 -7.06 -16.34
C CYS A 253 -20.62 -5.52 -16.33
N GLN A 254 -20.77 -4.92 -15.17
CA GLN A 254 -20.58 -3.48 -14.99
C GLN A 254 -19.07 -3.20 -14.92
N VAL A 255 -18.55 -2.48 -15.90
CA VAL A 255 -17.12 -2.19 -16.03
C VAL A 255 -16.85 -0.71 -15.81
N PHE A 256 -15.87 -0.42 -14.96
CA PHE A 256 -15.44 0.91 -14.58
C PHE A 256 -13.93 1.09 -14.78
N GLY A 257 -13.50 2.33 -15.01
CA GLY A 257 -12.11 2.70 -15.17
C GLY A 257 -11.55 3.42 -13.95
N ASP A 258 -10.35 3.02 -13.56
CA ASP A 258 -9.50 3.70 -12.58
C ASP A 258 -8.14 4.07 -13.20
N PRO A 259 -8.11 4.93 -14.26
CA PRO A 259 -6.88 5.21 -15.00
C PRO A 259 -5.82 5.95 -14.18
N LEU A 260 -6.21 6.56 -13.07
CA LEU A 260 -5.29 7.18 -12.12
C LEU A 260 -4.91 6.23 -10.97
N LEU A 261 -5.45 5.02 -11.00
CA LEU A 261 -5.19 3.95 -10.03
C LEU A 261 -5.45 4.35 -8.56
N ARG A 262 -6.35 5.33 -8.35
CA ARG A 262 -6.65 5.85 -7.00
C ARG A 262 -7.39 4.84 -6.15
N LEU A 263 -8.42 4.22 -6.72
CA LEU A 263 -9.17 3.19 -6.02
C LEU A 263 -8.33 1.93 -5.83
N GLY A 264 -7.60 1.50 -6.87
CA GLY A 264 -6.68 0.37 -6.79
C GLY A 264 -5.62 0.54 -5.70
N ARG A 265 -5.09 1.76 -5.53
CA ARG A 265 -4.19 2.11 -4.40
C ARG A 265 -4.87 1.93 -3.06
N SER A 266 -6.06 2.49 -2.89
CA SER A 266 -6.81 2.42 -1.63
C SER A 266 -7.17 0.98 -1.25
N PHE A 267 -7.39 0.10 -2.24
CA PHE A 267 -7.60 -1.33 -2.04
C PHE A 267 -6.30 -2.15 -1.90
N GLY A 268 -5.14 -1.54 -2.08
CA GLY A 268 -3.85 -2.22 -1.98
C GLY A 268 -3.64 -3.28 -3.09
N VAL A 269 -4.16 -3.02 -4.28
CA VAL A 269 -4.15 -3.98 -5.41
C VAL A 269 -3.25 -3.54 -6.56
N LEU A 270 -2.17 -2.81 -6.25
CA LEU A 270 -1.15 -2.49 -7.22
C LEU A 270 0.05 -3.43 -7.09
N ASP A 271 0.66 -3.76 -8.22
CA ASP A 271 1.91 -4.52 -8.26
C ASP A 271 3.13 -3.64 -7.93
N GLY A 272 4.34 -4.23 -7.98
CA GLY A 272 5.59 -3.51 -7.73
C GLY A 272 5.92 -2.43 -8.79
N MET A 273 5.25 -2.45 -9.95
CA MET A 273 5.37 -1.44 -11.00
C MET A 273 4.28 -0.37 -10.92
N GLY A 274 3.35 -0.51 -9.97
CA GLY A 274 2.22 0.41 -9.78
C GLY A 274 1.05 0.17 -10.74
N LEU A 275 0.93 -1.01 -11.33
CA LEU A 275 -0.21 -1.41 -12.17
C LEU A 275 -1.22 -2.21 -11.35
N LEU A 276 -2.50 -2.18 -11.76
CA LEU A 276 -3.51 -3.01 -11.12
C LEU A 276 -3.17 -4.49 -11.27
N GLU A 277 -3.19 -5.21 -10.16
CA GLU A 277 -3.18 -6.66 -10.13
C GLU A 277 -4.59 -7.21 -10.01
N TRP A 278 -4.78 -8.41 -10.51
CA TRP A 278 -6.03 -9.12 -10.38
C TRP A 278 -6.31 -9.48 -8.93
N ASN A 279 -7.38 -8.92 -8.41
CA ASN A 279 -7.84 -9.14 -7.04
C ASN A 279 -9.36 -9.16 -7.02
N VAL A 280 -9.93 -10.01 -6.17
CA VAL A 280 -11.36 -10.07 -5.94
C VAL A 280 -11.69 -9.71 -4.50
N PHE A 281 -12.74 -8.93 -4.31
CA PHE A 281 -13.29 -8.58 -3.00
C PHE A 281 -14.77 -8.89 -2.95
N ILE A 282 -15.26 -9.34 -1.78
CA ILE A 282 -16.69 -9.37 -1.50
C ILE A 282 -16.97 -8.35 -0.40
N ILE A 283 -17.93 -7.46 -0.66
CA ILE A 283 -18.35 -6.39 0.25
C ILE A 283 -19.81 -6.64 0.64
N ASP A 284 -20.10 -6.56 1.94
CA ASP A 284 -21.44 -6.72 2.44
C ASP A 284 -22.30 -5.45 2.34
N ARG A 285 -23.59 -5.56 2.70
CA ARG A 285 -24.57 -4.46 2.70
C ARG A 285 -24.21 -3.28 3.62
N ASN A 286 -23.32 -3.49 4.58
CA ASN A 286 -22.82 -2.48 5.50
C ASN A 286 -21.53 -1.82 5.00
N GLY A 287 -21.02 -2.25 3.85
CA GLY A 287 -19.77 -1.77 3.29
C GLY A 287 -18.53 -2.43 3.90
N ALA A 288 -18.67 -3.52 4.65
CA ALA A 288 -17.52 -4.23 5.20
C ALA A 288 -16.99 -5.28 4.23
N ILE A 289 -15.67 -5.38 4.13
CA ILE A 289 -14.98 -6.38 3.31
C ILE A 289 -15.09 -7.75 3.99
N ARG A 290 -15.68 -8.72 3.31
CA ARG A 290 -15.89 -10.08 3.81
C ARG A 290 -14.98 -11.11 3.18
N TYR A 291 -14.43 -10.79 2.02
CA TYR A 291 -13.48 -11.63 1.33
C TYR A 291 -12.51 -10.78 0.53
N ALA A 292 -11.26 -11.21 0.44
CA ALA A 292 -10.24 -10.59 -0.39
C ALA A 292 -9.23 -11.64 -0.83
N GLU A 293 -9.04 -11.80 -2.13
CA GLU A 293 -8.06 -12.71 -2.71
C GLU A 293 -7.33 -12.07 -3.88
N ARG A 294 -6.03 -12.35 -3.98
CA ARG A 294 -5.19 -12.00 -5.11
C ARG A 294 -5.19 -13.18 -6.09
N CYS A 295 -5.53 -12.92 -7.33
CA CYS A 295 -5.62 -13.92 -8.40
C CYS A 295 -4.83 -13.48 -9.65
N PRO A 296 -3.49 -13.48 -9.59
CA PRO A 296 -2.64 -12.92 -10.65
C PRO A 296 -2.74 -13.70 -11.97
N ASP A 297 -3.18 -14.94 -11.91
CA ASP A 297 -3.43 -15.85 -13.03
C ASP A 297 -4.91 -15.89 -13.47
N GLY A 298 -5.75 -15.02 -12.92
CA GLY A 298 -7.19 -14.96 -13.19
C GLY A 298 -8.00 -16.00 -12.42
N GLU A 299 -7.38 -16.95 -11.74
CA GLU A 299 -8.08 -18.01 -11.02
C GLU A 299 -8.23 -17.68 -9.53
N LEU A 300 -9.43 -17.97 -8.99
CA LEU A 300 -9.69 -17.99 -7.55
C LEU A 300 -9.12 -19.27 -6.96
N LYS A 301 -8.12 -19.15 -6.09
CA LYS A 301 -7.47 -20.30 -5.44
C LYS A 301 -8.32 -20.86 -4.29
N ASP A 302 -9.05 -19.99 -3.59
CA ASP A 302 -9.99 -20.38 -2.53
C ASP A 302 -11.44 -20.27 -3.01
N LEU A 303 -11.77 -20.94 -4.12
CA LEU A 303 -13.13 -20.96 -4.65
C LEU A 303 -14.18 -21.41 -3.59
N PRO A 304 -13.95 -22.44 -2.76
CA PRO A 304 -14.90 -22.80 -1.70
C PRO A 304 -15.11 -21.71 -0.65
N GLY A 305 -14.06 -20.97 -0.29
CA GLY A 305 -14.16 -19.83 0.63
C GLY A 305 -14.92 -18.67 0.02
N PHE A 306 -14.66 -18.35 -1.25
CA PHE A 306 -15.38 -17.33 -2.01
C PHE A 306 -16.89 -17.67 -2.11
N GLU A 307 -17.24 -18.88 -2.56
CA GLU A 307 -18.62 -19.32 -2.67
C GLU A 307 -19.37 -19.28 -1.35
N ARG A 308 -18.75 -19.76 -0.27
CA ARG A 308 -19.31 -19.71 1.09
C ARG A 308 -19.62 -18.28 1.54
N GLN A 309 -18.69 -17.34 1.35
CA GLN A 309 -18.91 -15.95 1.73
C GLN A 309 -20.01 -15.31 0.86
N LEU A 310 -20.01 -15.59 -0.42
CA LEU A 310 -21.02 -15.11 -1.33
C LEU A 310 -22.43 -15.61 -0.98
N GLU A 311 -22.57 -16.90 -0.64
CA GLU A 311 -23.82 -17.48 -0.18
C GLU A 311 -24.35 -16.84 1.09
N ILE A 312 -23.50 -16.68 2.10
CA ILE A 312 -23.87 -16.02 3.38
C ILE A 312 -24.43 -14.61 3.13
N LEU A 313 -23.83 -13.86 2.21
CA LEU A 313 -24.21 -12.48 1.96
C LEU A 313 -25.47 -12.34 1.09
N LEU A 314 -25.69 -13.27 0.18
CA LEU A 314 -26.85 -13.25 -0.70
C LEU A 314 -28.09 -13.93 -0.07
N GLN A 315 -27.92 -14.86 0.89
CA GLN A 315 -29.03 -15.51 1.60
C GLN A 315 -29.62 -14.66 2.74
N ARG A 316 -28.89 -13.69 3.30
CA ARG A 316 -29.36 -12.78 4.37
C ARG A 316 -30.22 -11.63 3.83
N GLY A 317 -31.09 -11.90 2.90
CA GLY A 317 -31.99 -10.96 2.24
C GLY A 317 -33.39 -10.89 2.89
N GLU A 318 -33.54 -11.37 4.16
CA GLU A 318 -34.74 -11.17 4.97
C GLU A 318 -34.49 -10.20 6.13
#